data_432f908843903fc8e24ad6e8533aa235
#
_entry.id   432f908843903fc8e24ad6e8533aa235
#
_cell.length_a   1.000
_cell.length_b   1.000
_cell.length_c   1.000
_cell.angle_alpha   90.00
_cell.angle_beta   90.00
_cell.angle_gamma   90.00
#
_symmetry.space_group_name_H-M   'P 1'
#
loop_
_entity.id
_entity.type
_entity.pdbx_description
1 polymer ?
#
loop_
_entity_poly.entity_id
_entity_poly.type
_entity_poly.pdbx_seq_one_letter_code
_entity_poly.pdbx_strand_id
1 'polypeptide(L)'
;MSDEKLKALRQSHALHPHPDQVRDPLFTSGSPFFDPRDLVQVKYELLRRVRVDGDSVSHATSQFALSRPTFYAAQAAWERSGLLGLFPEPTGPRHAHKLTDEIVAELQPLAKTMSAVELAVWLREQRSLSVHPRSIERALMRTAKKGGSS
;
A
#
# COMPACT_ATOMS: atom_id res chain seq x y z
N MET A 1 -5.69 24.22 -10.91
CA MET A 1 -5.40 23.30 -9.80
C MET A 1 -3.91 23.20 -9.60
N SER A 2 -3.46 23.31 -8.38
CA SER A 2 -2.04 23.43 -8.11
C SER A 2 -1.31 22.09 -8.30
N ASP A 3 -0.15 22.15 -8.91
CA ASP A 3 0.74 20.98 -9.05
C ASP A 3 1.18 20.43 -7.70
N GLU A 4 1.12 21.25 -6.66
CA GLU A 4 1.43 20.84 -5.29
C GLU A 4 0.46 19.79 -4.76
N LYS A 5 -0.84 19.94 -5.05
CA LYS A 5 -1.84 18.95 -4.65
C LYS A 5 -1.60 17.61 -5.36
N LEU A 6 -1.30 17.65 -6.65
CA LEU A 6 -0.99 16.47 -7.43
C LEU A 6 0.25 15.75 -6.89
N LYS A 7 1.26 16.51 -6.55
CA LYS A 7 2.50 15.99 -5.95
C LYS A 7 2.23 15.33 -4.59
N ALA A 8 1.42 15.99 -3.74
CA ALA A 8 1.05 15.45 -2.44
C ALA A 8 0.25 14.15 -2.57
N LEU A 9 -0.69 14.06 -3.51
CA LEU A 9 -1.45 12.84 -3.78
C LEU A 9 -0.56 11.70 -4.25
N ARG A 10 0.42 11.99 -5.09
CA ARG A 10 1.39 10.98 -5.54
C ARG A 10 2.24 10.46 -4.39
N GLN A 11 2.72 11.36 -3.54
CA GLN A 11 3.57 10.98 -2.40
C GLN A 11 2.82 10.14 -1.37
N SER A 12 1.54 10.41 -1.17
CA SER A 12 0.70 9.66 -0.23
C SER A 12 0.03 8.43 -0.84
N HIS A 13 0.30 8.14 -2.13
CA HIS A 13 -0.34 7.06 -2.90
C HIS A 13 -1.87 7.19 -2.95
N ALA A 14 -2.39 8.40 -2.80
CA ALA A 14 -3.82 8.70 -2.81
C ALA A 14 -4.31 9.24 -4.16
N LEU A 15 -3.56 9.03 -5.23
CA LEU A 15 -3.93 9.44 -6.57
C LEU A 15 -4.86 8.41 -7.20
N HIS A 16 -6.03 8.86 -7.68
CA HIS A 16 -6.96 7.98 -8.39
C HIS A 16 -6.29 7.50 -9.69
N PRO A 17 -6.33 6.18 -9.99
CA PRO A 17 -5.69 5.66 -11.20
C PRO A 17 -6.36 6.11 -12.51
N HIS A 18 -7.66 6.45 -12.46
CA HIS A 18 -8.44 6.86 -13.63
C HIS A 18 -9.33 8.08 -13.33
N PRO A 19 -8.73 9.23 -12.96
CA PRO A 19 -9.53 10.39 -12.55
C PRO A 19 -10.39 10.97 -13.68
N ASP A 20 -9.96 10.81 -14.93
CA ASP A 20 -10.68 11.27 -16.12
C ASP A 20 -11.92 10.42 -16.42
N GLN A 21 -12.04 9.24 -15.83
CA GLN A 21 -13.20 8.36 -15.99
C GLN A 21 -14.27 8.56 -14.93
N VAL A 22 -14.02 9.41 -13.93
CA VAL A 22 -15.02 9.75 -12.91
C VAL A 22 -16.12 10.60 -13.56
N ARG A 23 -17.36 10.13 -13.52
CA ARG A 23 -18.51 10.76 -14.19
C ARG A 23 -19.51 11.41 -13.25
N ASP A 24 -19.37 11.20 -11.96
CA ASP A 24 -20.33 11.74 -11.00
C ASP A 24 -20.33 13.27 -11.05
N PRO A 25 -21.53 13.91 -11.06
CA PRO A 25 -21.63 15.37 -11.16
C PRO A 25 -20.87 16.14 -10.08
N LEU A 26 -20.71 15.59 -8.88
CA LEU A 26 -19.93 16.23 -7.81
C LEU A 26 -18.50 16.53 -8.26
N PHE A 27 -17.90 15.61 -9.04
CA PHE A 27 -16.50 15.71 -9.46
C PHE A 27 -16.34 16.32 -10.86
N THR A 28 -17.42 16.40 -11.63
CA THR A 28 -17.38 16.93 -13.00
C THR A 28 -17.90 18.36 -13.12
N SER A 29 -18.49 18.92 -12.06
CA SER A 29 -19.09 20.26 -12.06
C SER A 29 -18.08 21.41 -11.97
N GLY A 30 -16.80 21.11 -11.90
CA GLY A 30 -15.75 22.13 -11.84
C GLY A 30 -15.52 22.73 -10.44
N SER A 31 -16.07 22.11 -9.40
CA SER A 31 -15.82 22.55 -8.03
C SER A 31 -14.36 22.34 -7.63
N PRO A 32 -13.69 23.37 -7.08
CA PRO A 32 -12.31 23.19 -6.63
C PRO A 32 -12.18 22.29 -5.40
N PHE A 33 -13.28 22.06 -4.68
CA PHE A 33 -13.29 21.18 -3.52
C PHE A 33 -13.31 19.70 -3.92
N PHE A 34 -14.15 19.34 -4.90
CA PHE A 34 -14.28 17.95 -5.34
C PHE A 34 -13.30 17.65 -6.45
N ASP A 35 -12.21 16.98 -6.12
CA ASP A 35 -11.14 16.65 -7.06
C ASP A 35 -11.17 15.16 -7.40
N PRO A 36 -11.45 14.78 -8.66
CA PRO A 36 -11.50 13.36 -9.04
C PRO A 36 -10.15 12.65 -8.95
N ARG A 37 -9.07 13.40 -8.83
CA ARG A 37 -7.73 12.83 -8.64
C ARG A 37 -7.49 12.36 -7.20
N ASP A 38 -8.25 12.88 -6.24
CA ASP A 38 -8.13 12.53 -4.82
C ASP A 38 -8.90 11.24 -4.54
N LEU A 39 -8.18 10.13 -4.46
CA LEU A 39 -8.77 8.80 -4.26
C LEU A 39 -9.52 8.69 -2.93
N VAL A 40 -9.03 9.33 -1.87
CA VAL A 40 -9.69 9.31 -0.56
C VAL A 40 -11.06 9.97 -0.63
N GLN A 41 -11.14 11.13 -1.28
CA GLN A 41 -12.38 11.85 -1.48
C GLN A 41 -13.37 11.06 -2.34
N VAL A 42 -12.88 10.46 -3.43
CA VAL A 42 -13.71 9.63 -4.31
C VAL A 42 -14.25 8.41 -3.55
N LYS A 43 -13.43 7.73 -2.77
CA LYS A 43 -13.88 6.58 -1.96
C LYS A 43 -14.92 7.00 -0.91
N TYR A 44 -14.72 8.13 -0.26
CA TYR A 44 -15.67 8.64 0.72
C TYR A 44 -17.05 8.90 0.09
N GLU A 45 -17.07 9.61 -1.04
CA GLU A 45 -18.32 9.92 -1.74
C GLU A 45 -18.98 8.65 -2.31
N LEU A 46 -18.18 7.68 -2.74
CA LEU A 46 -18.69 6.39 -3.19
C LEU A 46 -19.44 5.67 -2.06
N LEU A 47 -18.85 5.60 -0.87
CA LEU A 47 -19.48 4.99 0.30
C LEU A 47 -20.76 5.74 0.68
N ARG A 48 -20.72 7.06 0.69
CA ARG A 48 -21.88 7.88 1.03
C ARG A 48 -23.00 7.67 0.03
N ARG A 49 -22.69 7.59 -1.27
CA ARG A 49 -23.68 7.39 -2.32
C ARG A 49 -24.46 6.08 -2.13
N VAL A 50 -23.77 5.02 -1.78
CA VAL A 50 -24.39 3.71 -1.57
C VAL A 50 -25.14 3.65 -0.22
N ARG A 51 -24.51 4.14 0.84
CA ARG A 51 -25.04 3.98 2.21
C ARG A 51 -26.11 5.02 2.58
N VAL A 52 -25.95 6.25 2.10
CA VAL A 52 -26.88 7.35 2.44
C VAL A 52 -27.91 7.56 1.34
N ASP A 53 -27.45 7.65 0.09
CA ASP A 53 -28.36 7.93 -1.05
C ASP A 53 -29.05 6.68 -1.59
N GLY A 54 -28.66 5.49 -1.12
CA GLY A 54 -29.30 4.22 -1.51
C GLY A 54 -29.00 3.74 -2.91
N ASP A 55 -27.96 4.24 -3.54
CA ASP A 55 -27.56 3.81 -4.88
C ASP A 55 -27.00 2.39 -4.87
N SER A 56 -27.07 1.70 -6.01
CA SER A 56 -26.51 0.36 -6.13
C SER A 56 -24.98 0.42 -6.19
N VAL A 57 -24.33 -0.64 -5.69
CA VAL A 57 -22.86 -0.73 -5.75
C VAL A 57 -22.36 -0.68 -7.19
N SER A 58 -23.02 -1.38 -8.10
CA SER A 58 -22.65 -1.41 -9.52
C SER A 58 -22.71 -0.04 -10.17
N HIS A 59 -23.81 0.69 -9.95
CA HIS A 59 -23.99 2.02 -10.53
C HIS A 59 -23.00 3.01 -9.94
N ALA A 60 -22.87 3.02 -8.60
CA ALA A 60 -21.98 3.95 -7.93
C ALA A 60 -20.50 3.73 -8.32
N THR A 61 -20.04 2.48 -8.33
CA THR A 61 -18.66 2.18 -8.72
C THR A 61 -18.37 2.60 -10.16
N SER A 62 -19.35 2.42 -11.06
CA SER A 62 -19.24 2.89 -12.44
C SER A 62 -19.08 4.41 -12.52
N GLN A 63 -19.85 5.17 -11.74
CA GLN A 63 -19.81 6.64 -11.73
C GLN A 63 -18.49 7.19 -11.16
N PHE A 64 -17.90 6.48 -10.20
CA PHE A 64 -16.67 6.91 -9.56
C PHE A 64 -15.40 6.26 -10.12
N ALA A 65 -15.53 5.48 -11.21
CA ALA A 65 -14.42 4.80 -11.90
C ALA A 65 -13.61 3.89 -10.96
N LEU A 66 -14.29 3.17 -10.08
CA LEU A 66 -13.71 2.20 -9.16
C LEU A 66 -14.36 0.84 -9.36
N SER A 67 -13.69 -0.22 -8.91
CA SER A 67 -14.22 -1.58 -9.00
C SER A 67 -15.07 -1.93 -7.78
N ARG A 68 -15.93 -2.97 -7.90
CA ARG A 68 -16.69 -3.49 -6.77
C ARG A 68 -15.79 -3.96 -5.62
N PRO A 69 -14.72 -4.73 -5.88
CA PRO A 69 -13.80 -5.09 -4.80
C PRO A 69 -13.23 -3.89 -4.06
N THR A 70 -12.92 -2.80 -4.77
CA THR A 70 -12.44 -1.56 -4.15
C THR A 70 -13.51 -0.96 -3.22
N PHE A 71 -14.79 -1.00 -3.63
CA PHE A 71 -15.88 -0.54 -2.77
C PHE A 71 -15.95 -1.35 -1.47
N TYR A 72 -15.94 -2.67 -1.56
CA TYR A 72 -16.05 -3.53 -0.38
C TYR A 72 -14.83 -3.38 0.53
N ALA A 73 -13.65 -3.22 -0.03
CA ALA A 73 -12.44 -2.96 0.74
C ALA A 73 -12.52 -1.61 1.46
N ALA A 74 -13.00 -0.58 0.79
CA ALA A 74 -13.18 0.75 1.37
C ALA A 74 -14.24 0.73 2.49
N GLN A 75 -15.33 0.00 2.29
CA GLN A 75 -16.38 -0.14 3.30
C GLN A 75 -15.85 -0.83 4.56
N ALA A 76 -15.11 -1.92 4.40
CA ALA A 76 -14.50 -2.63 5.51
C ALA A 76 -13.49 -1.75 6.26
N ALA A 77 -12.68 -1.00 5.52
CA ALA A 77 -11.71 -0.07 6.10
C ALA A 77 -12.40 1.07 6.87
N TRP A 78 -13.51 1.59 6.33
CA TRP A 78 -14.31 2.60 7.01
C TRP A 78 -14.90 2.08 8.31
N GLU A 79 -15.48 0.88 8.30
CA GLU A 79 -16.07 0.27 9.50
C GLU A 79 -15.02 0.02 10.58
N ARG A 80 -13.78 -0.27 10.17
CA ARG A 80 -12.67 -0.56 11.08
C ARG A 80 -12.02 0.69 11.66
N SER A 81 -11.80 1.71 10.85
CA SER A 81 -10.98 2.88 11.20
C SER A 81 -11.58 4.23 10.80
N GLY A 82 -12.82 4.26 10.31
CA GLY A 82 -13.45 5.49 9.84
C GLY A 82 -12.72 6.11 8.66
N LEU A 83 -12.70 7.44 8.59
CA LEU A 83 -12.08 8.16 7.47
C LEU A 83 -10.60 7.80 7.29
N LEU A 84 -9.88 7.58 8.39
CA LEU A 84 -8.47 7.20 8.32
C LEU A 84 -8.25 5.88 7.59
N GLY A 85 -9.24 4.98 7.62
CA GLY A 85 -9.16 3.71 6.88
C GLY A 85 -9.17 3.87 5.37
N LEU A 86 -9.64 4.99 4.84
CA LEU A 86 -9.66 5.26 3.40
C LEU A 86 -8.31 5.71 2.86
N PHE A 87 -7.41 6.17 3.72
CA PHE A 87 -6.06 6.51 3.29
C PHE A 87 -5.29 5.24 2.92
N PRO A 88 -4.57 5.25 1.80
CA PRO A 88 -3.82 4.07 1.39
C PRO A 88 -2.70 3.78 2.38
N GLU A 89 -2.55 2.50 2.69
CA GLU A 89 -1.40 2.06 3.48
C GLU A 89 -0.14 2.18 2.64
N PRO A 90 1.00 2.52 3.27
CA PRO A 90 2.26 2.56 2.54
C PRO A 90 2.51 1.21 1.87
N THR A 91 2.51 1.19 0.54
CA THR A 91 2.85 0.00 -0.23
C THR A 91 4.34 0.02 -0.48
N GLY A 92 5.04 -0.83 0.20
CA GLY A 92 6.44 -1.08 0.00
C GLY A 92 6.73 -2.52 0.33
N PRO A 93 7.79 -3.12 -0.20
CA PRO A 93 8.15 -4.47 0.20
C PRO A 93 8.53 -4.43 1.68
N ARG A 94 7.58 -4.80 2.54
CA ARG A 94 7.76 -4.82 4.00
C ARG A 94 9.00 -5.61 4.41
N HIS A 95 9.40 -6.57 3.58
CA HIS A 95 10.55 -7.43 3.86
C HIS A 95 11.88 -6.77 3.50
N ALA A 96 11.91 -5.85 2.53
CA ALA A 96 13.14 -5.17 2.14
C ALA A 96 13.66 -4.19 3.21
N HIS A 97 12.78 -3.71 4.10
CA HIS A 97 13.16 -2.81 5.18
C HIS A 97 13.64 -3.54 6.44
N LYS A 98 13.28 -4.82 6.60
CA LYS A 98 13.68 -5.61 7.75
C LYS A 98 15.09 -6.19 7.59
N LEU A 99 15.47 -6.55 6.37
CA LEU A 99 16.79 -7.11 6.06
C LEU A 99 17.63 -6.05 5.33
N THR A 100 18.20 -5.14 6.09
CA THR A 100 19.11 -4.14 5.55
C THR A 100 20.44 -4.79 5.16
N ASP A 101 21.23 -4.13 4.31
CA ASP A 101 22.54 -4.63 3.88
C ASP A 101 23.46 -4.90 5.08
N GLU A 102 23.36 -4.08 6.12
CA GLU A 102 24.13 -4.27 7.35
C GLU A 102 23.75 -5.55 8.07
N ILE A 103 22.45 -5.85 8.19
CA ILE A 103 21.95 -7.07 8.83
C ILE A 103 22.34 -8.28 8.01
N VAL A 104 22.22 -8.21 6.69
CA VAL A 104 22.61 -9.33 5.81
C VAL A 104 24.12 -9.60 5.93
N ALA A 105 24.93 -8.55 6.04
CA ALA A 105 26.36 -8.71 6.26
C ALA A 105 26.68 -9.41 7.58
N GLU A 106 25.91 -9.13 8.64
CA GLU A 106 26.04 -9.81 9.93
C GLU A 106 25.64 -11.30 9.83
N LEU A 107 24.63 -11.61 9.00
CA LEU A 107 24.15 -12.96 8.84
C LEU A 107 25.07 -13.85 8.01
N GLN A 108 25.84 -13.30 7.09
CA GLN A 108 26.68 -14.07 6.18
C GLN A 108 27.66 -15.01 6.91
N PRO A 109 28.47 -14.54 7.89
CA PRO A 109 29.33 -15.45 8.62
C PRO A 109 28.56 -16.47 9.47
N LEU A 110 27.40 -16.10 9.99
CA LEU A 110 26.57 -16.99 10.78
C LEU A 110 25.90 -18.07 9.93
N ALA A 111 25.63 -17.76 8.65
CA ALA A 111 25.00 -18.70 7.72
C ALA A 111 25.87 -19.93 7.41
N LYS A 112 27.15 -19.87 7.73
CA LYS A 112 28.05 -21.02 7.57
C LYS A 112 27.82 -22.12 8.60
N THR A 113 27.30 -21.73 9.78
CA THR A 113 27.09 -22.64 10.89
C THR A 113 25.65 -22.76 11.34
N MET A 114 24.79 -21.85 10.88
CA MET A 114 23.37 -21.77 11.26
C MET A 114 22.47 -21.91 10.05
N SER A 115 21.37 -22.65 10.21
CA SER A 115 20.34 -22.75 9.18
C SER A 115 19.52 -21.46 9.11
N ALA A 116 18.72 -21.30 8.05
CA ALA A 116 17.83 -20.14 7.89
C ALA A 116 16.83 -20.02 9.04
N VAL A 117 16.34 -21.15 9.56
CA VAL A 117 15.43 -21.18 10.70
C VAL A 117 16.13 -20.66 11.96
N GLU A 118 17.37 -21.10 12.20
CA GLU A 118 18.18 -20.66 13.34
C GLU A 118 18.52 -19.17 13.22
N LEU A 119 18.81 -18.68 12.01
CA LEU A 119 19.07 -17.26 11.76
C LEU A 119 17.82 -16.41 12.03
N ALA A 120 16.63 -16.93 11.69
CA ALA A 120 15.38 -16.25 11.99
C ALA A 120 15.17 -16.10 13.50
N VAL A 121 15.47 -17.14 14.28
CA VAL A 121 15.42 -17.10 15.75
C VAL A 121 16.45 -16.11 16.29
N TRP A 122 17.67 -16.15 15.76
CA TRP A 122 18.74 -15.24 16.17
C TRP A 122 18.36 -13.76 15.96
N LEU A 123 17.77 -13.44 14.79
CA LEU A 123 17.30 -12.08 14.49
C LEU A 123 16.20 -11.63 15.46
N ARG A 124 15.30 -12.54 15.80
CA ARG A 124 14.22 -12.26 16.72
C ARG A 124 14.75 -11.94 18.13
N GLU A 125 15.73 -12.70 18.58
CA GLU A 125 16.32 -12.54 19.91
C GLU A 125 17.28 -11.34 19.99
N GLN A 126 18.12 -11.16 18.99
CA GLN A 126 19.18 -10.15 19.03
C GLN A 126 18.75 -8.78 18.49
N ARG A 127 17.84 -8.75 17.52
CA ARG A 127 17.44 -7.53 16.81
C ARG A 127 15.95 -7.22 16.92
N SER A 128 15.18 -8.05 17.60
CA SER A 128 13.73 -7.95 17.68
C SER A 128 13.05 -7.90 16.30
N LEU A 129 13.63 -8.57 15.32
CA LEU A 129 13.15 -8.65 13.95
C LEU A 129 12.48 -10.00 13.70
N SER A 130 11.21 -9.96 13.26
CA SER A 130 10.49 -11.16 12.86
C SER A 130 10.56 -11.29 11.34
N VAL A 131 11.34 -12.28 10.85
CA VAL A 131 11.57 -12.50 9.42
C VAL A 131 11.39 -13.99 9.12
N HIS A 132 10.72 -14.30 8.02
CA HIS A 132 10.55 -15.67 7.58
C HIS A 132 11.90 -16.26 7.08
N PRO A 133 12.23 -17.54 7.38
CA PRO A 133 13.48 -18.14 6.94
C PRO A 133 13.76 -18.03 5.44
N ARG A 134 12.72 -18.15 4.59
CA ARG A 134 12.87 -17.98 3.14
C ARG A 134 13.35 -16.60 2.73
N SER A 135 12.92 -15.57 3.46
CA SER A 135 13.37 -14.19 3.19
C SER A 135 14.87 -14.06 3.47
N ILE A 136 15.35 -14.72 4.51
CA ILE A 136 16.78 -14.76 4.86
C ILE A 136 17.57 -15.48 3.76
N GLU A 137 17.11 -16.65 3.33
CA GLU A 137 17.74 -17.39 2.23
C GLU A 137 17.86 -16.56 0.96
N ARG A 138 16.78 -15.89 0.56
CA ARG A 138 16.77 -15.05 -0.63
C ARG A 138 17.75 -13.87 -0.52
N ALA A 139 17.80 -13.24 0.64
CA ALA A 139 18.71 -12.11 0.87
C ALA A 139 20.17 -12.55 0.81
N LEU A 140 20.49 -13.68 1.42
CA LEU A 140 21.84 -14.26 1.39
C LEU A 140 22.25 -14.66 -0.02
N MET A 141 21.34 -15.26 -0.79
CA MET A 141 21.60 -15.63 -2.18
C MET A 141 21.86 -14.41 -3.07
N ARG A 142 21.12 -13.35 -2.89
CA ARG A 142 21.31 -12.10 -3.65
C ARG A 142 22.70 -11.50 -3.38
N THR A 143 23.12 -11.51 -2.15
CA THR A 143 24.43 -10.98 -1.74
C THR A 143 25.55 -11.87 -2.26
N ALA A 144 25.38 -13.19 -2.23
CA ALA A 144 26.35 -14.15 -2.77
C ALA A 144 26.53 -13.94 -4.28
N LYS A 145 25.42 -13.69 -5.03
CA LYS A 145 25.49 -13.39 -6.46
C LYS A 145 26.26 -12.09 -6.75
N LYS A 146 26.07 -11.05 -5.93
CA LYS A 146 26.79 -9.79 -6.09
C LYS A 146 28.27 -9.95 -5.77
N GLY A 147 28.62 -10.75 -4.77
CA GLY A 147 30.01 -11.03 -4.41
C GLY A 147 30.74 -11.91 -5.40
N GLY A 148 30.02 -12.78 -6.15
CA GLY A 148 30.60 -13.67 -7.12
C GLY A 148 30.88 -13.08 -8.48
N SER A 149 30.53 -11.83 -8.72
CA SER A 149 30.71 -11.15 -10.01
C SER A 149 31.90 -10.18 -10.02
N SER A 150 32.72 -10.19 -9.01
CA SER A 150 33.95 -9.40 -8.96
C SER A 150 35.11 -10.10 -9.65
#